data_3a9efa567b06e52d6ec3f85c1bd1d0b5
#
_entry.id   3a9efa567b06e52d6ec3f85c1bd1d0b5
#
_cell.length_a   1.000
_cell.length_b   1.000
_cell.length_c   1.000
_cell.angle_alpha   90.00
_cell.angle_beta   90.00
_cell.angle_gamma   90.00
#
_symmetry.space_group_name_H-M   'P 1'
#
loop_
_entity.id
_entity.type
_entity.pdbx_description
1 polymer ?
#
loop_
_entity_poly.entity_id
_entity_poly.type
_entity_poly.pdbx_seq_one_letter_code
_entity_poly.pdbx_strand_id
1 'polypeptide(L)'
;MNPKSNIEMKKVLLKILFIFFPIILFAQNNYYDVVVVGGTPGGIMSAIAASREGKKVVVLERSAHIGGLPANGLGATDIATRGATTGLFREFVNHVLDYYIEKYGKDSEQVKVCLL
;
A
#
# COMPACT_ATOMS: atom_id res chain seq x y z
N MET A 1 14.47 -15.71 56.73
CA MET A 1 14.01 -14.86 55.64
C MET A 1 12.49 -14.74 55.74
N ASN A 2 11.93 -13.54 55.92
CA ASN A 2 10.53 -13.34 56.25
C ASN A 2 9.65 -13.56 54.99
N PRO A 3 8.71 -14.52 54.93
CA PRO A 3 7.91 -14.83 53.73
C PRO A 3 7.03 -13.65 53.24
N LYS A 4 6.67 -12.73 54.14
CA LYS A 4 5.92 -11.53 53.80
C LYS A 4 6.72 -10.55 52.95
N SER A 5 8.04 -10.42 53.18
CA SER A 5 8.91 -9.51 52.41
C SER A 5 9.10 -10.02 50.97
N ASN A 6 9.14 -11.33 50.75
CA ASN A 6 9.26 -11.93 49.43
C ASN A 6 8.00 -11.72 48.57
N ILE A 7 6.82 -11.70 49.19
CA ILE A 7 5.56 -11.48 48.48
C ILE A 7 5.44 -10.02 48.05
N GLU A 8 5.81 -9.08 48.89
CA GLU A 8 5.79 -7.65 48.56
C GLU A 8 6.82 -7.31 47.48
N MET A 9 8.02 -7.88 47.56
CA MET A 9 9.03 -7.71 46.52
C MET A 9 8.58 -8.24 45.15
N LYS A 10 7.92 -9.40 45.09
CA LYS A 10 7.37 -9.93 43.86
C LYS A 10 6.25 -9.05 43.25
N LYS A 11 5.40 -8.46 44.10
CA LYS A 11 4.36 -7.52 43.64
C LYS A 11 4.96 -6.24 43.06
N VAL A 12 6.01 -5.71 43.65
CA VAL A 12 6.72 -4.54 43.16
C VAL A 12 7.39 -4.86 41.81
N LEU A 13 8.07 -5.98 41.72
CA LEU A 13 8.70 -6.44 40.47
C LEU A 13 7.70 -6.62 39.32
N LEU A 14 6.53 -7.20 39.63
CA LEU A 14 5.44 -7.38 38.66
C LEU A 14 4.88 -6.04 38.18
N LYS A 15 4.74 -5.05 39.07
CA LYS A 15 4.29 -3.70 38.70
C LYS A 15 5.31 -2.99 37.80
N ILE A 16 6.59 -3.10 38.09
CA ILE A 16 7.67 -2.55 37.27
C ILE A 16 7.66 -3.20 35.87
N LEU A 17 7.54 -4.52 35.80
CA LEU A 17 7.45 -5.25 34.55
C LEU A 17 6.25 -4.78 33.70
N PHE A 18 5.09 -4.53 34.34
CA PHE A 18 3.88 -4.07 33.66
C PHE A 18 4.00 -2.62 33.15
N ILE A 19 4.78 -1.77 33.83
CA ILE A 19 5.04 -0.37 33.40
C ILE A 19 6.00 -0.34 32.19
N PHE A 20 7.02 -1.22 32.17
CA PHE A 20 8.01 -1.25 31.09
C PHE A 20 7.55 -2.06 29.86
N PHE A 21 6.58 -2.97 30.01
CA PHE A 21 6.08 -3.81 28.93
C PHE A 21 5.52 -3.01 27.73
N PRO A 22 4.68 -1.96 27.88
CA PRO A 22 4.18 -1.18 26.75
C PRO A 22 5.27 -0.37 26.03
N ILE A 23 6.36 0.00 26.70
CA ILE A 23 7.44 0.79 26.07
C ILE A 23 8.17 -0.04 25.01
N ILE A 24 8.32 -1.34 25.21
CA ILE A 24 8.96 -2.25 24.25
C ILE A 24 8.11 -2.46 22.99
N LEU A 25 6.78 -2.39 23.13
CA LEU A 25 5.85 -2.59 22.00
C LEU A 25 5.79 -1.40 21.03
N PHE A 26 6.19 -0.19 21.44
CA PHE A 26 6.19 1.01 20.59
C PHE A 26 7.50 1.24 19.82
N ALA A 27 8.52 0.46 20.06
CA ALA A 27 9.83 0.60 19.40
C ALA A 27 9.90 -0.19 18.09
N GLN A 28 8.86 -0.16 17.25
CA GLN A 28 8.98 -0.65 15.87
C GLN A 28 9.64 0.44 15.01
N ASN A 29 10.94 0.33 14.79
CA ASN A 29 11.64 1.11 13.77
C ASN A 29 11.16 0.64 12.38
N ASN A 30 10.18 1.36 11.82
CA ASN A 30 9.79 1.18 10.43
C ASN A 30 10.84 1.85 9.54
N TYR A 31 11.85 1.09 9.15
CA TYR A 31 12.83 1.53 8.16
C TYR A 31 12.30 1.22 6.76
N TYR A 32 12.41 2.18 5.85
CA TYR A 32 12.10 2.02 4.43
C TYR A 32 13.28 2.48 3.59
N ASP A 33 13.57 1.72 2.52
CA ASP A 33 14.63 2.08 1.56
C ASP A 33 14.20 3.24 0.66
N VAL A 34 12.89 3.28 0.35
CA VAL A 34 12.30 4.28 -0.53
C VAL A 34 11.00 4.80 0.06
N VAL A 35 10.85 6.12 0.09
CA VAL A 35 9.61 6.80 0.46
C VAL A 35 9.09 7.54 -0.77
N VAL A 36 7.92 7.17 -1.25
CA VAL A 36 7.23 7.84 -2.35
C VAL A 36 6.15 8.76 -1.77
N VAL A 37 6.22 10.04 -2.11
CA VAL A 37 5.22 11.01 -1.66
C VAL A 37 4.23 11.27 -2.80
N GLY A 38 2.98 10.93 -2.57
CA GLY A 38 1.87 11.03 -3.51
C GLY A 38 1.52 9.70 -4.18
N GLY A 39 0.28 9.23 -3.93
CA GLY A 39 -0.33 8.04 -4.54
C GLY A 39 -0.87 8.30 -5.94
N THR A 40 -0.21 9.14 -6.74
CA THR A 40 -0.52 9.37 -8.15
C THR A 40 -0.11 8.17 -9.01
N PRO A 41 -0.55 8.06 -10.28
CA PRO A 41 -0.10 6.98 -11.15
C PRO A 41 1.43 6.86 -11.23
N GLY A 42 2.13 7.99 -11.34
CA GLY A 42 3.60 8.01 -11.35
C GLY A 42 4.21 7.53 -10.03
N GLY A 43 3.65 7.97 -8.89
CA GLY A 43 4.09 7.53 -7.57
C GLY A 43 3.88 6.04 -7.36
N ILE A 44 2.71 5.51 -7.73
CA ILE A 44 2.39 4.08 -7.64
C ILE A 44 3.36 3.26 -8.51
N MET A 45 3.58 3.67 -9.76
CA MET A 45 4.49 2.96 -10.67
C MET A 45 5.93 3.00 -10.17
N SER A 46 6.38 4.12 -9.59
CA SER A 46 7.71 4.24 -8.98
C SER A 46 7.86 3.31 -7.77
N ALA A 47 6.83 3.23 -6.93
CA ALA A 47 6.82 2.34 -5.78
C ALA A 47 6.88 0.86 -6.19
N ILE A 48 6.10 0.47 -7.22
CA ILE A 48 6.11 -0.89 -7.78
C ILE A 48 7.47 -1.22 -8.36
N ALA A 49 8.07 -0.31 -9.15
CA ALA A 49 9.39 -0.51 -9.72
C ALA A 49 10.45 -0.75 -8.63
N ALA A 50 10.51 0.12 -7.63
CA ALA A 50 11.44 -0.03 -6.52
C ALA A 50 11.21 -1.32 -5.72
N SER A 51 9.95 -1.70 -5.50
CA SER A 51 9.61 -2.96 -4.81
C SER A 51 10.06 -4.19 -5.60
N ARG A 52 9.96 -4.16 -6.93
CA ARG A 52 10.45 -5.23 -7.81
C ARG A 52 11.97 -5.39 -7.76
N GLU A 53 12.69 -4.31 -7.45
CA GLU A 53 14.14 -4.33 -7.19
C GLU A 53 14.47 -4.75 -5.74
N GLY A 54 13.52 -5.31 -5.01
CA GLY A 54 13.70 -5.83 -3.65
C GLY A 54 13.81 -4.76 -2.57
N LYS A 55 13.42 -3.52 -2.86
CA LYS A 55 13.42 -2.42 -1.88
C LYS A 55 12.18 -2.44 -1.01
N LYS A 56 12.34 -2.11 0.27
CA LYS A 56 11.22 -1.87 1.19
C LYS A 56 10.69 -0.46 0.93
N VAL A 57 9.48 -0.38 0.37
CA VAL A 57 8.90 0.89 -0.08
C VAL A 57 7.70 1.26 0.75
N VAL A 58 7.51 2.56 1.00
CA VAL A 58 6.27 3.13 1.53
C VAL A 58 5.78 4.24 0.61
N VAL A 59 4.46 4.29 0.40
CA VAL A 59 3.79 5.38 -0.30
C VAL A 59 3.02 6.20 0.72
N LEU A 60 3.28 7.50 0.74
CA LEU A 60 2.57 8.47 1.58
C LEU A 60 1.57 9.24 0.72
N GLU A 61 0.30 9.08 1.01
CA GLU A 61 -0.78 9.82 0.34
C GLU A 61 -1.56 10.66 1.35
N ARG A 62 -1.87 11.89 0.98
CA ARG A 62 -2.57 12.83 1.84
C ARG A 62 -4.07 12.54 1.92
N SER A 63 -4.64 12.00 0.85
CA SER A 63 -6.06 11.70 0.74
C SER A 63 -6.36 10.23 1.10
N ALA A 64 -7.63 9.91 1.28
CA ALA A 64 -8.07 8.53 1.44
C ALA A 64 -8.09 7.73 0.12
N HIS A 65 -7.81 8.38 -1.02
CA HIS A 65 -7.83 7.78 -2.34
C HIS A 65 -6.44 7.84 -2.99
N ILE A 66 -5.99 6.72 -3.52
CA ILE A 66 -4.80 6.61 -4.36
C ILE A 66 -5.21 6.52 -5.83
N GLY A 67 -4.27 6.76 -6.75
CA GLY A 67 -4.49 6.66 -8.20
C GLY A 67 -4.62 8.01 -8.90
N GLY A 68 -4.62 9.12 -8.14
CA GLY A 68 -4.68 10.46 -8.71
C GLY A 68 -5.95 10.70 -9.54
N LEU A 69 -5.85 11.52 -10.59
CA LEU A 69 -6.98 11.90 -11.43
C LEU A 69 -7.70 10.72 -12.09
N PRO A 70 -7.02 9.69 -12.62
CA PRO A 70 -7.69 8.53 -13.21
C PRO A 70 -8.61 7.77 -12.25
N ALA A 71 -8.29 7.75 -10.96
CA ALA A 71 -9.09 7.09 -9.93
C ALA A 71 -10.14 8.01 -9.29
N ASN A 72 -10.14 9.31 -9.60
CA ASN A 72 -10.98 10.34 -8.98
C ASN A 72 -11.97 10.97 -9.97
N GLY A 73 -12.56 10.16 -10.82
CA GLY A 73 -13.70 10.57 -11.66
C GLY A 73 -13.34 11.06 -13.06
N LEU A 74 -12.11 10.86 -13.53
CA LEU A 74 -11.78 11.09 -14.93
C LEU A 74 -12.54 10.05 -15.80
N GLY A 75 -13.45 10.52 -16.63
CA GLY A 75 -14.30 9.65 -17.46
C GLY A 75 -13.55 9.06 -18.66
N ALA A 76 -12.53 9.73 -19.15
CA ALA A 76 -11.68 9.28 -20.25
C ALA A 76 -10.26 9.79 -20.07
N THR A 77 -9.28 9.04 -20.53
CA THR A 77 -7.89 9.49 -20.55
C THR A 77 -7.63 10.33 -21.80
N ASP A 78 -6.90 11.43 -21.70
CA ASP A 78 -6.53 12.31 -22.82
C ASP A 78 -5.40 11.72 -23.69
N ILE A 79 -5.34 10.41 -23.82
CA ILE A 79 -4.34 9.71 -24.64
C ILE A 79 -4.89 9.56 -26.05
N ALA A 80 -4.57 10.52 -26.91
CA ALA A 80 -5.06 10.55 -28.31
C ALA A 80 -4.51 9.41 -29.17
N THR A 81 -3.33 8.87 -28.85
CA THR A 81 -2.67 7.85 -29.64
C THR A 81 -2.77 6.48 -28.97
N ARG A 82 -3.50 5.56 -29.59
CA ARG A 82 -3.54 4.16 -29.09
C ARG A 82 -2.14 3.54 -29.10
N GLY A 83 -1.83 2.82 -28.03
CA GLY A 83 -0.53 2.18 -27.87
C GLY A 83 0.61 3.09 -27.43
N ALA A 84 0.37 4.37 -27.17
CA ALA A 84 1.36 5.30 -26.66
C ALA A 84 1.79 4.99 -25.21
N THR A 85 0.98 4.27 -24.45
CA THR A 85 1.30 3.84 -23.10
C THR A 85 2.29 2.69 -23.12
N THR A 86 3.31 2.76 -22.25
CA THR A 86 4.36 1.75 -22.12
C THR A 86 4.64 1.41 -20.66
N GLY A 87 5.53 0.44 -20.42
CA GLY A 87 6.02 0.07 -19.09
C GLY A 87 4.90 -0.35 -18.14
N LEU A 88 5.06 -0.04 -16.87
CA LEU A 88 4.15 -0.44 -15.80
C LEU A 88 2.71 0.11 -15.97
N PHE A 89 2.56 1.28 -16.61
CA PHE A 89 1.21 1.78 -16.87
C PHE A 89 0.48 0.93 -17.91
N ARG A 90 1.17 0.46 -18.94
CA ARG A 90 0.59 -0.51 -19.90
C ARG A 90 0.22 -1.83 -19.21
N GLU A 91 1.06 -2.30 -18.32
CA GLU A 91 0.78 -3.50 -17.52
C GLU A 91 -0.51 -3.32 -16.70
N PHE A 92 -0.66 -2.18 -16.02
CA PHE A 92 -1.87 -1.85 -15.28
C PHE A 92 -3.11 -1.84 -16.19
N VAL A 93 -3.04 -1.20 -17.37
CA VAL A 93 -4.15 -1.16 -18.34
C VAL A 93 -4.54 -2.57 -18.79
N ASN A 94 -3.56 -3.44 -19.04
CA ASN A 94 -3.83 -4.83 -19.41
C ASN A 94 -4.51 -5.58 -18.26
N HIS A 95 -4.08 -5.43 -17.02
CA HIS A 95 -4.74 -6.07 -15.87
C HIS A 95 -6.17 -5.58 -15.65
N VAL A 96 -6.46 -4.32 -15.93
CA VAL A 96 -7.84 -3.81 -15.92
C VAL A 96 -8.69 -4.50 -16.97
N LEU A 97 -8.19 -4.66 -18.20
CA LEU A 97 -8.88 -5.38 -19.25
C LEU A 97 -9.13 -6.85 -18.87
N ASP A 98 -8.11 -7.53 -18.37
CA ASP A 98 -8.19 -8.93 -17.92
C ASP A 98 -9.26 -9.09 -16.82
N TYR A 99 -9.30 -8.19 -15.85
CA TYR A 99 -10.33 -8.16 -14.82
C TYR A 99 -11.75 -8.07 -15.39
N TYR A 100 -11.96 -7.20 -16.39
CA TYR A 100 -13.27 -7.06 -17.01
C TYR A 100 -13.65 -8.28 -17.85
N ILE A 101 -12.69 -8.89 -18.55
CA ILE A 101 -12.90 -10.15 -19.30
C ILE A 101 -13.29 -11.28 -18.35
N GLU A 102 -12.58 -11.44 -17.23
CA GLU A 102 -12.87 -12.47 -16.24
C GLU A 102 -14.25 -12.28 -15.60
N LYS A 103 -14.58 -11.04 -15.25
CA LYS A 103 -15.81 -10.73 -14.50
C LYS A 103 -17.07 -10.74 -15.38
N TYR A 104 -16.98 -10.27 -16.59
CA TYR A 104 -18.16 -10.02 -17.44
C TYR A 104 -18.18 -10.83 -18.74
N GLY A 105 -17.09 -11.50 -19.08
CA GLY A 105 -16.90 -12.23 -20.33
C GLY A 105 -16.37 -11.34 -21.46
N LYS A 106 -15.59 -11.97 -22.35
CA LYS A 106 -14.85 -11.28 -23.44
C LYS A 106 -15.75 -10.45 -24.38
N ASP A 107 -16.97 -10.92 -24.64
CA ASP A 107 -17.89 -10.30 -25.60
C ASP A 107 -18.87 -9.31 -24.95
N SER A 108 -18.69 -9.02 -23.65
CA SER A 108 -19.55 -8.09 -22.90
C SER A 108 -19.38 -6.64 -23.36
N GLU A 109 -20.43 -5.83 -23.17
CA GLU A 109 -20.37 -4.39 -23.46
C GLU A 109 -19.31 -3.67 -22.63
N GLN A 110 -19.09 -4.13 -21.39
CA GLN A 110 -18.06 -3.59 -20.49
C GLN A 110 -16.65 -3.76 -21.09
N VAL A 111 -16.36 -4.93 -21.68
CA VAL A 111 -15.06 -5.19 -22.33
C VAL A 111 -14.93 -4.40 -23.63
N LYS A 112 -15.98 -4.31 -24.43
CA LYS A 112 -15.98 -3.50 -25.65
C LYS A 112 -15.65 -2.04 -25.38
N VAL A 113 -16.20 -1.45 -24.32
CA VAL A 113 -15.89 -0.07 -23.91
C VAL A 113 -14.42 0.08 -23.49
N CYS A 114 -13.81 -0.92 -22.84
CA CYS A 114 -12.39 -0.87 -22.51
C CYS A 114 -11.47 -0.90 -23.75
N LEU A 115 -11.96 -1.36 -24.89
CA LEU A 115 -11.20 -1.48 -26.14
C LEU A 115 -11.36 -0.27 -27.07
N LEU A 116 -12.29 0.66 -26.75
CA LEU A 116 -12.50 1.90 -27.51
C LEU A 116 -11.45 2.95 -27.16
#